data_264313ae5e864c4e011475360399cad2
#
_entry.id   264313ae5e864c4e011475360399cad2
#
_cell.length_a   1.000
_cell.length_b   1.000
_cell.length_c   1.000
_cell.angle_alpha   90.00
_cell.angle_beta   90.00
_cell.angle_gamma   90.00
#
_symmetry.space_group_name_H-M   'P 1'
#
loop_
_entity.id
_entity.type
_entity.pdbx_description
1 polymer ?
#
loop_
_entity_poly.entity_id
_entity_poly.type
_entity_poly.pdbx_seq_one_letter_code
_entity_poly.pdbx_strand_id
1 'polypeptide(L)'
;MISKPITVFTTTDSHEEARKLAETVVGKKLAACAQISEIESFYTWNNKLQNESEFRILFKTTRERYKDLKKEILELHSYDVPAISAIDIDNIHEPFGEWIADNSTGN
;
A
#
# COMPACT_ATOMS: atom_id res chain seq x y z
N MET A 1 -1.13 -10.50 -22.30
CA MET A 1 -0.88 -9.10 -21.92
C MET A 1 -0.51 -9.04 -20.44
N ILE A 2 0.59 -8.40 -20.13
CA ILE A 2 1.04 -8.28 -18.74
C ILE A 2 0.26 -7.14 -18.08
N SER A 3 -0.28 -7.41 -16.89
CA SER A 3 -0.96 -6.41 -16.09
C SER A 3 0.00 -5.29 -15.72
N LYS A 4 -0.47 -4.05 -15.75
CA LYS A 4 0.37 -2.90 -15.42
C LYS A 4 0.74 -2.91 -13.93
N PRO A 5 2.05 -2.92 -13.59
CA PRO A 5 2.45 -2.87 -12.19
C PRO A 5 2.29 -1.46 -11.63
N ILE A 6 1.88 -1.40 -10.37
CA ILE A 6 1.73 -0.13 -9.64
C ILE A 6 2.29 -0.29 -8.22
N THR A 7 2.62 0.84 -7.60
CA THR A 7 2.93 0.89 -6.18
C THR A 7 1.82 1.65 -5.47
N VAL A 8 1.23 1.05 -4.45
CA VAL A 8 0.20 1.67 -3.63
C VAL A 8 0.81 2.05 -2.29
N PHE A 9 0.48 3.24 -1.80
CA PHE A 9 1.04 3.76 -0.55
C PHE A 9 -0.07 3.99 0.46
N THR A 10 0.23 3.70 1.72
CA THR A 10 -0.58 4.16 2.85
C THR A 10 0.35 4.40 4.04
N THR A 11 -0.15 5.07 5.05
CA THR A 11 0.58 5.31 6.30
C THR A 11 -0.29 4.93 7.48
N THR A 12 0.33 4.47 8.56
CA THR A 12 -0.36 4.15 9.82
C THR A 12 0.37 4.83 10.97
N ASP A 13 -0.28 4.92 12.12
CA ASP A 13 0.33 5.52 13.31
C ASP A 13 1.10 4.51 14.16
N SER A 14 0.98 3.22 13.89
CA SER A 14 1.70 2.19 14.65
C SER A 14 2.29 1.14 13.73
N HIS A 15 3.40 0.57 14.16
CA HIS A 15 4.06 -0.53 13.45
C HIS A 15 3.18 -1.78 13.43
N GLU A 16 2.47 -2.02 14.54
CA GLU A 16 1.57 -3.17 14.64
C GLU A 16 0.46 -3.11 13.60
N GLU A 17 -0.18 -1.93 13.42
CA GLU A 17 -1.21 -1.75 12.41
C GLU A 17 -0.64 -1.93 11.00
N ALA A 18 0.55 -1.38 10.75
CA ALA A 18 1.21 -1.54 9.46
C ALA A 18 1.48 -3.01 9.15
N ARG A 19 1.95 -3.76 10.13
CA ARG A 19 2.20 -5.19 9.96
C ARG A 19 0.92 -5.96 9.66
N LYS A 20 -0.15 -5.65 10.37
CA LYS A 20 -1.43 -6.31 10.16
C LYS A 20 -1.95 -6.06 8.75
N LEU A 21 -1.88 -4.81 8.28
CA LEU A 21 -2.26 -4.48 6.91
C LEU A 21 -1.41 -5.24 5.89
N ALA A 22 -0.09 -5.24 6.09
CA ALA A 22 0.83 -5.91 5.17
C ALA A 22 0.56 -7.41 5.09
N GLU A 23 0.41 -8.07 6.23
CA GLU A 23 0.15 -9.51 6.28
C GLU A 23 -1.19 -9.86 5.64
N THR A 24 -2.23 -9.08 5.93
CA THR A 24 -3.57 -9.34 5.41
C THR A 24 -3.61 -9.16 3.90
N VAL A 25 -3.07 -8.06 3.41
CA VAL A 25 -3.09 -7.72 1.99
C VAL A 25 -2.31 -8.74 1.15
N VAL A 26 -1.10 -9.06 1.60
CA VAL A 26 -0.27 -10.03 0.87
C VAL A 26 -0.87 -11.43 0.99
N GLY A 27 -1.39 -11.78 2.17
CA GLY A 27 -2.05 -13.08 2.38
C GLY A 27 -3.25 -13.30 1.48
N LYS A 28 -4.00 -12.24 1.17
CA LYS A 28 -5.15 -12.30 0.26
C LYS A 28 -4.76 -12.12 -1.20
N LYS A 29 -3.49 -12.03 -1.50
CA LYS A 29 -2.96 -11.80 -2.85
C LYS A 29 -3.52 -10.54 -3.52
N LEU A 30 -3.80 -9.53 -2.71
CA LEU A 30 -4.17 -8.21 -3.21
C LEU A 30 -2.93 -7.41 -3.61
N ALA A 31 -1.77 -7.81 -3.12
CA ALA A 31 -0.48 -7.32 -3.54
C ALA A 31 0.55 -8.43 -3.45
N ALA A 32 1.57 -8.37 -4.29
CA ALA A 32 2.63 -9.36 -4.32
C ALA A 32 3.58 -9.18 -3.13
N CYS A 33 3.81 -7.94 -2.72
CA CYS A 33 4.67 -7.66 -1.57
C CYS A 33 4.25 -6.36 -0.89
N ALA A 34 4.66 -6.23 0.37
CA ALA A 34 4.46 -5.04 1.18
C ALA A 34 5.76 -4.74 1.91
N GLN A 35 6.14 -3.48 1.94
CA GLN A 35 7.37 -3.03 2.59
C GLN A 35 7.04 -1.88 3.53
N ILE A 36 7.56 -1.95 4.75
CA ILE A 36 7.24 -1.00 5.81
C ILE A 36 8.50 -0.18 6.14
N SER A 37 8.33 1.13 6.26
CA SER A 37 9.39 2.01 6.73
C SER A 37 8.81 3.00 7.73
N GLU A 38 9.62 3.34 8.74
CA GLU A 38 9.26 4.40 9.67
C GLU A 38 9.63 5.73 9.02
N ILE A 39 8.71 6.71 9.11
CA ILE A 39 8.89 8.03 8.51
C ILE A 39 8.51 9.10 9.50
N GLU A 40 9.00 10.31 9.28
CA GLU A 40 8.58 11.49 9.99
C GLU A 40 7.67 12.30 9.08
N SER A 41 6.47 12.61 9.56
CA SER A 41 5.46 13.30 8.75
C SER A 41 5.17 14.68 9.30
N PHE A 42 5.05 15.64 8.41
CA PHE A 42 4.61 17.00 8.70
C PHE A 42 3.37 17.25 7.84
N TYR A 43 2.26 17.62 8.46
CA TYR A 43 1.01 17.83 7.71
C TYR A 43 0.09 18.79 8.48
N THR A 44 -0.91 19.30 7.78
CA THR A 44 -1.91 20.18 8.38
C THR A 44 -3.19 19.40 8.64
N TRP A 45 -3.67 19.46 9.88
CA TRP A 45 -4.92 18.85 10.27
C TRP A 45 -5.63 19.80 11.23
N ASN A 46 -6.90 20.12 10.96
CA ASN A 46 -7.67 21.09 11.75
C ASN A 46 -6.96 22.46 11.85
N ASN A 47 -6.39 22.91 10.73
CA ASN A 47 -5.67 24.18 10.62
C ASN A 47 -4.41 24.27 11.50
N LYS A 48 -3.89 23.14 11.96
CA LYS A 48 -2.67 23.10 12.78
C LYS A 48 -1.61 22.24 12.10
N LEU A 49 -0.37 22.68 12.23
CA LEU A 49 0.77 21.89 11.79
C LEU A 49 0.94 20.71 12.74
N GLN A 50 0.97 19.51 12.18
CA GLN A 50 1.24 18.27 12.91
C GLN A 50 2.61 17.77 12.51
N ASN A 51 3.31 17.18 13.47
CA ASN A 51 4.57 16.50 13.22
C ASN A 51 4.55 15.18 14.01
N GLU A 52 4.53 14.08 13.30
CA GLU A 52 4.37 12.77 13.93
C GLU A 52 5.25 11.72 13.26
N SER A 53 5.60 10.70 14.03
CA SER A 53 6.20 9.49 13.49
C SER A 53 5.08 8.63 12.93
N GLU A 54 5.25 8.14 11.72
CA GLU A 54 4.30 7.24 11.09
C GLU A 54 5.04 6.07 10.45
N PHE A 55 4.27 5.06 10.02
CA PHE A 55 4.80 3.90 9.31
C PHE A 55 4.17 3.88 7.93
N ARG A 56 5.01 3.97 6.91
CA ARG A 56 4.56 3.94 5.52
C ARG A 56 4.67 2.53 4.99
N ILE A 57 3.64 2.10 4.28
CA ILE A 57 3.62 0.80 3.62
C ILE A 57 3.59 1.03 2.12
N LEU A 58 4.49 0.36 1.41
CA LEU A 58 4.47 0.29 -0.05
C LEU A 58 3.99 -1.09 -0.43
N PHE A 59 2.93 -1.13 -1.24
CA PHE A 59 2.42 -2.38 -1.79
C PHE A 59 2.75 -2.41 -3.27
N LYS A 60 3.31 -3.52 -3.76
CA LYS A 60 3.49 -3.71 -5.18
C LYS A 60 2.42 -4.67 -5.67
N THR A 61 1.64 -4.20 -6.65
CA THR A 61 0.49 -4.95 -7.16
C THR A 61 0.25 -4.57 -8.62
N THR A 62 -0.90 -4.93 -9.15
CA THR A 62 -1.31 -4.57 -10.49
C THR A 62 -2.47 -3.59 -10.44
N ARG A 63 -2.67 -2.86 -11.54
CA ARG A 63 -3.76 -1.90 -11.64
C ARG A 63 -5.13 -2.55 -11.40
N GLU A 64 -5.31 -3.79 -11.84
CA GLU A 64 -6.58 -4.51 -11.64
C GLU A 64 -6.89 -4.74 -10.17
N ARG A 65 -5.87 -4.83 -9.31
CA ARG A 65 -6.07 -5.06 -7.87
C ARG A 65 -6.29 -3.79 -7.05
N TYR A 66 -6.06 -2.61 -7.65
CA TYR A 66 -6.10 -1.35 -6.88
C TYR A 66 -7.41 -1.16 -6.12
N LYS A 67 -8.54 -1.37 -6.78
CA LYS A 67 -9.85 -1.15 -6.15
C LYS A 67 -10.06 -2.05 -4.95
N ASP A 68 -9.75 -3.33 -5.09
CA ASP A 68 -9.90 -4.31 -4.02
C ASP A 68 -8.91 -4.05 -2.88
N LEU A 69 -7.68 -3.69 -3.23
CA LEU A 69 -6.66 -3.34 -2.23
C LEU A 69 -7.09 -2.11 -1.42
N LYS A 70 -7.55 -1.08 -2.09
CA LYS A 70 -8.04 0.14 -1.44
C LYS A 70 -9.18 -0.19 -0.48
N LYS A 71 -10.13 -1.02 -0.92
CA LYS A 71 -11.25 -1.43 -0.07
C LYS A 71 -10.75 -2.14 1.19
N GLU A 72 -9.79 -3.04 1.06
CA GLU A 72 -9.23 -3.76 2.19
C GLU A 72 -8.54 -2.80 3.17
N ILE A 73 -7.77 -1.85 2.64
CA ILE A 73 -7.10 -0.85 3.49
C ILE A 73 -8.14 -0.04 4.26
N LEU A 74 -9.20 0.43 3.59
CA LEU A 74 -10.24 1.22 4.23
C LEU A 74 -10.96 0.45 5.34
N GLU A 75 -11.17 -0.84 5.18
CA GLU A 75 -11.83 -1.67 6.18
C GLU A 75 -10.98 -1.88 7.43
N LEU A 76 -9.65 -1.90 7.28
CA LEU A 76 -8.74 -2.21 8.38
C LEU A 76 -8.09 -0.99 9.02
N HIS A 77 -8.15 0.17 8.36
CA HIS A 77 -7.41 1.36 8.78
C HIS A 77 -8.10 2.07 9.93
N SER A 78 -7.32 2.56 10.90
CA SER A 78 -7.84 3.27 12.07
C SER A 78 -8.12 4.76 11.80
N TYR A 79 -7.54 5.34 10.76
CA TYR A 79 -7.73 6.76 10.45
C TYR A 79 -9.09 7.01 9.80
N ASP A 80 -9.69 8.18 10.08
CA ASP A 80 -10.91 8.62 9.41
C ASP A 80 -10.66 8.85 7.92
N VAL A 81 -9.51 9.45 7.60
CA VAL A 81 -9.12 9.76 6.22
C VAL A 81 -7.71 9.22 5.99
N PRO A 82 -7.57 7.93 5.69
CA PRO A 82 -6.25 7.37 5.44
C PRO A 82 -5.64 7.89 4.16
N ALA A 83 -4.31 8.06 4.17
CA ALA A 83 -3.57 8.41 2.96
C ALA A 83 -3.49 7.15 2.10
N ILE A 84 -4.12 7.19 0.94
CA ILE A 84 -4.05 6.08 -0.02
C ILE A 84 -3.82 6.68 -1.39
N SER A 85 -2.72 6.30 -2.01
CA SER A 85 -2.39 6.75 -3.36
C SER A 85 -1.64 5.67 -4.10
N ALA A 86 -1.58 5.80 -5.42
CA ALA A 86 -0.87 4.83 -6.24
C ALA A 86 -0.13 5.54 -7.35
N ILE A 87 1.02 4.99 -7.71
CA ILE A 87 1.78 5.47 -8.87
C ILE A 87 2.07 4.30 -9.78
N ASP A 88 2.10 4.59 -11.08
CA ASP A 88 2.44 3.60 -12.09
C ASP A 88 3.95 3.35 -12.05
N ILE A 89 4.33 2.09 -12.25
CA ILE A 89 5.73 1.72 -12.42
C ILE A 89 5.98 1.64 -13.92
N ASP A 90 6.60 2.69 -14.48
CA ASP A 90 6.78 2.77 -15.93
C ASP A 90 7.89 1.87 -16.44
N ASN A 91 8.96 1.74 -15.67
CA ASN A 91 10.11 0.91 -16.05
C ASN A 91 10.31 -0.14 -14.98
N ILE A 92 10.33 -1.39 -15.37
CA ILE A 92 10.45 -2.50 -14.44
C ILE A 92 11.24 -3.64 -15.10
N HIS A 93 12.02 -4.34 -14.29
CA HIS A 93 12.64 -5.58 -14.74
C HIS A 93 11.54 -6.58 -15.04
N GLU A 94 11.45 -7.04 -16.25
CA GLU A 94 10.33 -7.84 -16.73
C GLU A 94 10.00 -9.05 -15.85
N PRO A 95 11.00 -9.88 -15.43
CA PRO A 95 10.68 -11.00 -14.54
C PRO A 95 10.08 -10.57 -13.21
N PHE A 96 10.47 -9.40 -12.68
CA PHE A 96 9.89 -8.86 -11.47
C PHE A 96 8.44 -8.45 -11.68
N GLY A 97 8.14 -7.82 -12.82
CA GLY A 97 6.76 -7.46 -13.18
C GLY A 97 5.86 -8.69 -13.31
N GLU A 98 6.37 -9.76 -13.90
CA GLU A 98 5.65 -11.02 -14.00
C GLU A 98 5.38 -11.62 -12.61
N TRP A 99 6.38 -11.58 -11.74
CA TRP A 99 6.24 -12.06 -10.38
C TRP A 99 5.17 -11.28 -9.62
N ILE A 100 5.13 -9.95 -9.79
CA ILE A 100 4.08 -9.12 -9.18
C ILE A 100 2.70 -9.57 -9.67
N ALA A 101 2.54 -9.75 -10.98
CA ALA A 101 1.26 -10.16 -11.55
C ALA A 101 0.83 -11.54 -11.04
N ASP A 102 1.76 -12.49 -11.00
CA ASP A 102 1.48 -13.87 -10.58
C ASP A 102 1.07 -13.94 -9.11
N ASN A 103 1.50 -12.98 -8.30
CA ASN A 103 1.23 -12.98 -6.86
C ASN A 103 0.22 -11.90 -6.45
N SER A 104 -0.45 -11.29 -7.42
CA SER A 104 -1.50 -10.28 -7.19
C SER A 104 -2.79 -10.71 -7.86
N THR A 105 -3.19 -11.96 -7.64
CA THR A 105 -4.36 -12.56 -8.31
C THR A 105 -5.67 -12.29 -7.57
N GLY A 106 -5.59 -11.87 -6.31
CA GLY A 106 -6.77 -11.62 -5.50
C GLY A 106 -7.39 -12.87 -4.88
N ASN A 107 -6.62 -13.94 -4.84
CA ASN A 107 -7.12 -15.23 -4.32
C ASN A 107 -6.34 -15.67 -3.10
#